data_98521a96ea4610a8c0d9a2aa1ae94a59
#
_entry.id   98521a96ea4610a8c0d9a2aa1ae94a59
#
_cell.length_a   1.000
_cell.length_b   1.000
_cell.length_c   1.000
_cell.angle_alpha   90.00
_cell.angle_beta   90.00
_cell.angle_gamma   90.00
#
_symmetry.space_group_name_H-M   'P 1'
#
loop_
_entity.id
_entity.type
_entity.pdbx_description
1 polymer ?
#
loop_
_entity_poly.entity_id
_entity_poly.type
_entity_poly.pdbx_seq_one_letter_code
_entity_poly.pdbx_strand_id
1 'polypeptide(L)'
;PALTLVAFFYNPDLDIVRSQWAAARGSLVAAGGRPNPGVTGGPGYNATTPVADITPWILSLNLDFTITTAGKRSNQIAAARHQSESARLAVASAAWSVRQQVRQQSLDLYAATRAIVLLERQQRAHELNVSLLARRLAAGEISPFELAQARLLDGANRASLNDARRQEAEARVSLAAALGLTVHALDGISLAFDAFERPAPALPDADVRRQALLNRADVLAALERYEASQSVLRLEIARQYPDIHLGPGYQMDQDNLKWSLDLGGILPVFNRNRGAIAEAEARRAEAAASFTSVQSKAIEQVDGAIAAYTAATATLASSDALVADRERMQRSAAAQFAAGEISRVELAAIELTLAGAETERLNARIRAQQALGRLEDAMQSPAVFADWVFTDPSRTPPTKKR
;
A
#
# COMPACT_ATOMS: atom_id res chain seq x y z
N PRO A 1 -10.53 4.44 12.16
CA PRO A 1 -10.08 5.70 11.54
C PRO A 1 -8.87 6.28 12.25
N ALA A 2 -8.90 6.43 13.58
CA ALA A 2 -7.81 7.03 14.35
C ALA A 2 -6.47 6.31 14.13
N LEU A 3 -6.43 4.97 14.19
CA LEU A 3 -5.22 4.18 13.96
C LEU A 3 -4.64 4.39 12.55
N THR A 4 -5.49 4.52 11.54
CA THR A 4 -5.04 4.81 10.16
C THR A 4 -4.36 6.17 10.06
N LEU A 5 -4.88 7.19 10.75
CA LEU A 5 -4.24 8.51 10.79
C LEU A 5 -2.89 8.47 11.50
N VAL A 6 -2.78 7.71 12.60
CA VAL A 6 -1.51 7.47 13.29
C VAL A 6 -0.50 6.81 12.34
N ALA A 7 -0.90 5.75 11.63
CA ALA A 7 -0.05 5.10 10.65
C ALA A 7 0.39 6.04 9.52
N PHE A 8 -0.49 6.87 8.99
CA PHE A 8 -0.12 7.84 7.96
C PHE A 8 0.91 8.88 8.42
N PHE A 9 1.03 9.08 9.74
CA PHE A 9 2.00 9.99 10.31
C PHE A 9 3.34 9.32 10.66
N TYR A 10 3.30 8.07 11.15
CA TYR A 10 4.48 7.40 11.71
C TYR A 10 5.04 6.27 10.84
N ASN A 11 4.27 5.76 9.85
CA ASN A 11 4.72 4.61 9.06
C ASN A 11 5.86 5.02 8.12
N PRO A 12 7.05 4.38 8.23
CA PRO A 12 8.23 4.74 7.44
C PRO A 12 8.09 4.42 5.95
N ASP A 13 7.31 3.41 5.57
CA ASP A 13 7.12 3.03 4.16
C ASP A 13 6.43 4.17 3.39
N LEU A 14 5.52 4.87 4.06
CA LEU A 14 4.86 6.04 3.48
C LEU A 14 5.84 7.22 3.29
N ASP A 15 6.77 7.41 4.24
CA ASP A 15 7.80 8.44 4.13
C ASP A 15 8.79 8.12 3.00
N ILE A 16 9.10 6.84 2.74
CA ILE A 16 9.92 6.42 1.59
C ILE A 16 9.24 6.87 0.29
N VAL A 17 7.97 6.54 0.08
CA VAL A 17 7.26 6.87 -1.17
C VAL A 17 7.05 8.39 -1.32
N ARG A 18 6.80 9.11 -0.22
CA ARG A 18 6.76 10.59 -0.20
C ARG A 18 8.10 11.19 -0.64
N SER A 19 9.21 10.62 -0.16
CA SER A 19 10.56 11.05 -0.55
C SER A 19 10.85 10.76 -2.02
N GLN A 20 10.39 9.64 -2.56
CA GLN A 20 10.46 9.32 -3.98
C GLN A 20 9.67 10.32 -4.84
N TRP A 21 8.47 10.71 -4.39
CA TRP A 21 7.71 11.77 -5.06
C TRP A 21 8.43 13.13 -4.98
N ALA A 22 9.00 13.49 -3.84
CA ALA A 22 9.80 14.71 -3.69
C ALA A 22 11.01 14.71 -4.66
N ALA A 23 11.70 13.58 -4.83
CA ALA A 23 12.77 13.40 -5.80
C ALA A 23 12.26 13.57 -7.25
N ALA A 24 11.12 12.99 -7.59
CA ALA A 24 10.51 13.15 -8.92
C ALA A 24 10.11 14.61 -9.22
N ARG A 25 9.63 15.34 -8.20
CA ARG A 25 9.39 16.79 -8.31
C ARG A 25 10.69 17.57 -8.54
N GLY A 26 11.77 17.20 -7.84
CA GLY A 26 13.10 17.76 -8.09
C GLY A 26 13.57 17.52 -9.52
N SER A 27 13.35 16.31 -10.04
CA SER A 27 13.66 15.97 -11.45
C SER A 27 12.82 16.80 -12.45
N LEU A 28 11.56 17.09 -12.13
CA LEU A 28 10.73 17.98 -12.96
C LEU A 28 11.29 19.41 -13.00
N VAL A 29 11.73 19.94 -11.86
CA VAL A 29 12.37 21.26 -11.81
C VAL A 29 13.66 21.27 -12.63
N ALA A 30 14.50 20.22 -12.50
CA ALA A 30 15.73 20.07 -13.27
C ALA A 30 15.46 19.99 -14.78
N ALA A 31 14.44 19.22 -15.21
CA ALA A 31 14.03 19.13 -16.61
C ALA A 31 13.55 20.47 -17.18
N GLY A 32 13.02 21.36 -16.34
CA GLY A 32 12.64 22.72 -16.70
C GLY A 32 13.82 23.69 -16.84
N GLY A 33 15.00 23.32 -16.35
CA GLY A 33 16.19 24.14 -16.42
C GLY A 33 16.63 24.41 -17.89
N ARG A 34 17.22 25.57 -18.12
CA ARG A 34 17.94 25.86 -19.36
C ARG A 34 19.41 25.48 -19.17
N PRO A 35 20.11 25.01 -20.23
CA PRO A 35 21.57 24.83 -20.17
C PRO A 35 22.25 26.13 -19.74
N ASN A 36 23.18 26.04 -18.84
CA ASN A 36 24.00 27.18 -18.47
C ASN A 36 24.93 27.54 -19.60
N PRO A 37 25.24 28.84 -19.84
CA PRO A 37 26.26 29.24 -20.79
C PRO A 37 27.63 28.71 -20.36
N GLY A 38 28.36 28.16 -21.32
CA GLY A 38 29.76 27.83 -21.16
C GLY A 38 30.61 29.07 -21.30
N VAL A 39 31.71 29.13 -20.57
CA VAL A 39 32.75 30.16 -20.73
C VAL A 39 34.06 29.46 -20.98
N THR A 40 34.73 29.81 -22.08
CA THR A 40 36.06 29.33 -22.40
C THR A 40 36.97 30.49 -22.71
N GLY A 41 38.17 30.44 -22.21
CA GLY A 41 39.17 31.51 -22.48
C GLY A 41 40.55 31.03 -22.09
N GLY A 42 41.53 31.67 -22.65
CA GLY A 42 42.91 31.36 -22.31
C GLY A 42 43.92 32.28 -22.98
N PRO A 43 45.11 32.39 -22.38
CA PRO A 43 46.22 33.10 -23.02
C PRO A 43 46.89 32.20 -24.08
N GLY A 44 47.25 32.78 -25.21
CA GLY A 44 48.14 32.22 -26.19
C GLY A 44 49.42 33.07 -26.30
N TYR A 45 50.48 32.48 -26.77
CA TYR A 45 51.73 33.17 -27.03
C TYR A 45 52.26 32.83 -28.43
N ASN A 46 52.47 33.83 -29.25
CA ASN A 46 53.06 33.67 -30.59
C ASN A 46 54.55 33.67 -30.48
N ALA A 47 55.21 32.52 -30.62
CA ALA A 47 56.66 32.37 -30.47
C ALA A 47 57.45 32.68 -31.79
N THR A 48 56.78 32.92 -32.94
CA THR A 48 57.39 32.95 -34.26
C THR A 48 57.53 34.33 -34.86
N THR A 49 57.03 35.38 -34.22
CA THR A 49 57.05 36.73 -34.76
C THR A 49 57.73 37.74 -33.81
N PRO A 50 59.07 37.87 -33.79
CA PRO A 50 59.70 38.99 -33.10
C PRO A 50 59.64 40.23 -34.02
N VAL A 51 58.53 40.93 -34.03
CA VAL A 51 58.42 42.29 -34.56
C VAL A 51 58.49 43.25 -33.38
N ALA A 52 59.39 44.17 -33.39
CA ALA A 52 59.80 44.95 -32.19
C ALA A 52 58.67 45.78 -31.53
N ASP A 53 57.52 45.97 -32.19
CA ASP A 53 56.43 46.82 -31.70
C ASP A 53 55.09 46.12 -31.55
N ILE A 54 55.04 44.76 -31.61
CA ILE A 54 53.76 43.98 -31.47
C ILE A 54 53.85 43.04 -30.31
N THR A 55 52.86 43.07 -29.40
CA THR A 55 52.79 42.11 -28.29
C THR A 55 52.62 40.68 -28.77
N PRO A 56 53.41 39.68 -28.30
CA PRO A 56 53.25 38.29 -28.71
C PRO A 56 52.08 37.61 -28.06
N TRP A 57 51.34 38.23 -27.12
CA TRP A 57 50.26 37.65 -26.39
C TRP A 57 48.95 37.68 -27.17
N ILE A 58 48.23 36.56 -27.07
CA ILE A 58 46.88 36.38 -27.57
C ILE A 58 46.02 36.09 -26.37
N LEU A 59 44.93 36.81 -26.17
CA LEU A 59 43.96 36.55 -25.13
C LEU A 59 42.60 36.30 -25.77
N SER A 60 41.98 35.14 -25.46
CA SER A 60 40.65 34.79 -25.96
C SER A 60 39.66 34.59 -24.84
N LEU A 61 38.41 35.00 -25.06
CA LEU A 61 37.26 34.78 -24.22
C LEU A 61 36.06 34.46 -25.10
N ASN A 62 35.48 33.26 -24.95
CA ASN A 62 34.31 32.85 -25.70
C ASN A 62 33.20 32.44 -24.75
N LEU A 63 31.97 32.80 -25.05
CA LEU A 63 30.78 32.32 -24.42
C LEU A 63 30.14 31.29 -25.34
N ASP A 64 29.46 30.27 -24.77
CA ASP A 64 28.69 29.28 -25.52
C ASP A 64 27.26 29.17 -24.93
N PHE A 65 26.28 29.57 -25.73
CA PHE A 65 24.87 29.45 -25.41
C PHE A 65 24.25 28.30 -26.19
N THR A 66 23.83 27.23 -25.52
CA THR A 66 23.14 26.12 -26.15
C THR A 66 21.64 26.39 -26.26
N ILE A 67 21.13 26.47 -27.48
CA ILE A 67 19.71 26.59 -27.79
C ILE A 67 19.19 25.22 -28.16
N THR A 68 18.36 24.61 -27.25
CA THR A 68 17.73 23.33 -27.51
C THR A 68 16.61 23.45 -28.55
N THR A 69 16.69 22.64 -29.60
CA THR A 69 15.77 22.69 -30.76
C THR A 69 14.76 21.56 -30.74
N ALA A 70 13.87 21.53 -31.76
CA ALA A 70 12.92 20.43 -32.04
C ALA A 70 12.03 20.03 -30.89
N GLY A 71 11.79 20.89 -29.92
CA GLY A 71 10.94 20.59 -28.78
C GLY A 71 11.54 19.60 -27.77
N LYS A 72 12.85 19.34 -27.77
CA LYS A 72 13.53 18.44 -26.84
C LYS A 72 13.19 18.77 -25.39
N ARG A 73 13.34 20.08 -25.03
CA ARG A 73 13.06 20.54 -23.66
C ARG A 73 11.59 20.35 -23.26
N SER A 74 10.63 20.63 -24.15
CA SER A 74 9.21 20.43 -23.86
C SER A 74 8.87 18.95 -23.63
N ASN A 75 9.42 18.04 -24.44
CA ASN A 75 9.27 16.60 -24.27
C ASN A 75 9.94 16.09 -23.00
N GLN A 76 11.10 16.63 -22.62
CA GLN A 76 11.77 16.31 -21.37
C GLN A 76 10.95 16.74 -20.15
N ILE A 77 10.39 17.95 -20.18
CA ILE A 77 9.49 18.45 -19.13
C ILE A 77 8.23 17.60 -19.06
N ALA A 78 7.62 17.24 -20.20
CA ALA A 78 6.45 16.39 -20.23
C ALA A 78 6.72 15.01 -19.64
N ALA A 79 7.84 14.37 -20.00
CA ALA A 79 8.24 13.08 -19.41
C ALA A 79 8.43 13.18 -17.90
N ALA A 80 9.14 14.20 -17.42
CA ALA A 80 9.36 14.40 -15.99
C ALA A 80 8.06 14.74 -15.23
N ARG A 81 7.14 15.46 -15.86
CA ARG A 81 5.82 15.76 -15.29
C ARG A 81 4.99 14.49 -15.08
N HIS A 82 4.87 13.64 -16.11
CA HIS A 82 4.16 12.36 -16.01
C HIS A 82 4.83 11.44 -14.99
N GLN A 83 6.17 11.42 -14.93
CA GLN A 83 6.88 10.65 -13.91
C GLN A 83 6.60 11.16 -12.49
N SER A 84 6.54 12.46 -12.28
CA SER A 84 6.20 13.07 -10.99
C SER A 84 4.75 12.78 -10.60
N GLU A 85 3.81 12.80 -11.54
CA GLU A 85 2.40 12.47 -11.31
C GLU A 85 2.23 10.98 -11.01
N SER A 86 2.93 10.09 -11.72
CA SER A 86 2.97 8.67 -11.39
C SER A 86 3.49 8.43 -9.96
N ALA A 87 4.54 9.14 -9.55
CA ALA A 87 5.07 9.05 -8.19
C ALA A 87 4.09 9.59 -7.14
N ARG A 88 3.33 10.65 -7.45
CA ARG A 88 2.24 11.16 -6.58
C ARG A 88 1.15 10.11 -6.38
N LEU A 89 0.73 9.47 -7.45
CA LEU A 89 -0.27 8.40 -7.41
C LEU A 89 0.24 7.15 -6.67
N ALA A 90 1.55 6.88 -6.75
CA ALA A 90 2.17 5.82 -5.94
C ALA A 90 2.09 6.10 -4.43
N VAL A 91 2.15 7.37 -4.00
CA VAL A 91 1.89 7.74 -2.58
C VAL A 91 0.46 7.39 -2.19
N ALA A 92 -0.53 7.67 -3.04
CA ALA A 92 -1.92 7.32 -2.78
C ALA A 92 -2.11 5.80 -2.68
N SER A 93 -1.51 5.02 -3.59
CA SER A 93 -1.53 3.56 -3.55
C SER A 93 -0.88 3.01 -2.27
N ALA A 94 0.27 3.56 -1.86
CA ALA A 94 0.94 3.17 -0.61
C ALA A 94 0.08 3.51 0.63
N ALA A 95 -0.63 4.64 0.64
CA ALA A 95 -1.54 4.98 1.72
C ALA A 95 -2.69 3.97 1.85
N TRP A 96 -3.23 3.47 0.73
CA TRP A 96 -4.21 2.38 0.73
C TRP A 96 -3.63 1.09 1.31
N SER A 97 -2.43 0.71 0.90
CA SER A 97 -1.74 -0.47 1.44
C SER A 97 -1.51 -0.37 2.95
N VAL A 98 -1.03 0.77 3.45
CA VAL A 98 -0.84 1.01 4.88
C VAL A 98 -2.18 0.93 5.64
N ARG A 99 -3.25 1.55 5.10
CA ARG A 99 -4.59 1.45 5.69
C ARG A 99 -5.05 0.00 5.80
N GLN A 100 -4.90 -0.77 4.71
CA GLN A 100 -5.30 -2.18 4.68
C GLN A 100 -4.50 -3.01 5.69
N GLN A 101 -3.20 -2.79 5.80
CA GLN A 101 -2.34 -3.45 6.77
C GLN A 101 -2.78 -3.14 8.22
N VAL A 102 -3.02 -1.88 8.55
CA VAL A 102 -3.52 -1.47 9.89
C VAL A 102 -4.87 -2.11 10.18
N ARG A 103 -5.79 -2.14 9.19
CA ARG A 103 -7.10 -2.78 9.34
C ARG A 103 -6.95 -4.28 9.59
N GLN A 104 -6.11 -4.97 8.83
CA GLN A 104 -5.87 -6.40 8.99
C GLN A 104 -5.29 -6.71 10.37
N GLN A 105 -4.23 -6.01 10.80
CA GLN A 105 -3.63 -6.25 12.12
C GLN A 105 -4.58 -5.90 13.27
N SER A 106 -5.45 -4.90 13.09
CA SER A 106 -6.49 -4.59 14.07
C SER A 106 -7.55 -5.70 14.15
N LEU A 107 -7.90 -6.30 13.00
CA LEU A 107 -8.83 -7.42 12.93
C LEU A 107 -8.23 -8.69 13.56
N ASP A 108 -6.95 -8.95 13.34
CA ASP A 108 -6.26 -10.11 13.92
C ASP A 108 -6.20 -10.00 15.46
N LEU A 109 -5.93 -8.81 15.96
CA LEU A 109 -5.96 -8.55 17.41
C LEU A 109 -7.37 -8.71 17.98
N TYR A 110 -8.40 -8.18 17.30
CA TYR A 110 -9.80 -8.40 17.67
C TYR A 110 -10.15 -9.89 17.71
N ALA A 111 -9.76 -10.63 16.66
CA ALA A 111 -10.02 -12.07 16.55
C ALA A 111 -9.41 -12.85 17.72
N ALA A 112 -8.13 -12.61 18.03
CA ALA A 112 -7.44 -13.28 19.13
C ALA A 112 -8.06 -12.93 20.50
N THR A 113 -8.37 -11.65 20.73
CA THR A 113 -8.99 -11.19 21.97
C THR A 113 -10.37 -11.84 22.17
N ARG A 114 -11.20 -11.91 21.12
CA ARG A 114 -12.51 -12.56 21.19
C ARG A 114 -12.41 -14.07 21.33
N ALA A 115 -11.44 -14.71 20.66
CA ALA A 115 -11.19 -16.15 20.80
C ALA A 115 -10.81 -16.52 22.24
N ILE A 116 -9.97 -15.74 22.91
CA ILE A 116 -9.61 -15.96 24.33
C ILE A 116 -10.85 -15.98 25.20
N VAL A 117 -11.74 -14.99 25.06
CA VAL A 117 -12.97 -14.91 25.87
C VAL A 117 -13.86 -16.15 25.67
N LEU A 118 -14.01 -16.64 24.43
CA LEU A 118 -14.80 -17.82 24.12
C LEU A 118 -14.13 -19.11 24.66
N LEU A 119 -12.82 -19.25 24.45
CA LEU A 119 -12.07 -20.43 24.91
C LEU A 119 -11.98 -20.51 26.43
N GLU A 120 -11.90 -19.38 27.14
CA GLU A 120 -11.97 -19.37 28.60
C GLU A 120 -13.35 -19.80 29.11
N ARG A 121 -14.43 -19.43 28.42
CA ARG A 121 -15.77 -19.92 28.74
C ARG A 121 -15.90 -21.41 28.47
N GLN A 122 -15.36 -21.89 27.33
CA GLN A 122 -15.30 -23.32 27.03
C GLN A 122 -14.46 -24.09 28.05
N GLN A 123 -13.32 -23.53 28.47
CA GLN A 123 -12.45 -24.15 29.47
C GLN A 123 -13.21 -24.42 30.80
N ARG A 124 -13.93 -23.41 31.28
CA ARG A 124 -14.77 -23.60 32.50
C ARG A 124 -15.83 -24.71 32.34
N ALA A 125 -16.44 -24.82 31.15
CA ALA A 125 -17.42 -25.86 30.86
C ALA A 125 -16.76 -27.25 30.78
N HIS A 126 -15.58 -27.37 30.16
CA HIS A 126 -14.83 -28.64 30.14
C HIS A 126 -14.37 -29.07 31.54
N GLU A 127 -13.84 -28.16 32.35
CA GLU A 127 -13.43 -28.45 33.74
C GLU A 127 -14.60 -28.93 34.60
N LEU A 128 -15.75 -28.28 34.46
CA LEU A 128 -16.97 -28.71 35.12
C LEU A 128 -17.39 -30.14 34.70
N ASN A 129 -17.39 -30.37 33.36
CA ASN A 129 -17.75 -31.70 32.82
C ASN A 129 -16.78 -32.79 33.32
N VAL A 130 -15.46 -32.56 33.29
CA VAL A 130 -14.47 -33.51 33.84
C VAL A 130 -14.72 -33.76 35.33
N SER A 131 -15.05 -32.75 36.13
CA SER A 131 -15.32 -32.90 37.56
C SER A 131 -16.58 -33.73 37.83
N LEU A 132 -17.65 -33.54 37.05
CA LEU A 132 -18.89 -34.30 37.15
C LEU A 132 -18.66 -35.75 36.75
N LEU A 133 -17.98 -36.03 35.66
CA LEU A 133 -17.66 -37.40 35.22
C LEU A 133 -16.71 -38.11 36.19
N ALA A 134 -15.76 -37.41 36.81
CA ALA A 134 -14.91 -38.01 37.86
C ALA A 134 -15.70 -38.47 39.06
N ARG A 135 -16.74 -37.73 39.50
CA ARG A 135 -17.65 -38.15 40.57
C ARG A 135 -18.48 -39.38 40.17
N ARG A 136 -18.99 -39.42 38.95
CA ARG A 136 -19.74 -40.56 38.44
C ARG A 136 -18.89 -41.82 38.32
N LEU A 137 -17.59 -41.65 37.88
CA LEU A 137 -16.65 -42.77 37.87
C LEU A 137 -16.39 -43.31 39.28
N ALA A 138 -16.22 -42.41 40.29
CA ALA A 138 -16.05 -42.83 41.69
C ALA A 138 -17.27 -43.55 42.26
N ALA A 139 -18.48 -43.24 41.76
CA ALA A 139 -19.70 -43.95 42.07
C ALA A 139 -19.88 -45.25 41.25
N GLY A 140 -19.01 -45.58 40.32
CA GLY A 140 -19.09 -46.75 39.45
C GLY A 140 -20.12 -46.64 38.31
N GLU A 141 -20.62 -45.44 38.02
CA GLU A 141 -21.70 -45.18 37.04
C GLU A 141 -21.21 -45.08 35.61
N ILE A 142 -19.92 -44.81 35.38
CA ILE A 142 -19.34 -44.66 34.04
C ILE A 142 -18.01 -45.40 33.93
N SER A 143 -17.53 -45.57 32.70
CA SER A 143 -16.25 -46.21 32.43
C SER A 143 -15.05 -45.21 32.56
N PRO A 144 -13.85 -45.72 32.92
CA PRO A 144 -12.63 -44.86 32.85
C PRO A 144 -12.37 -44.23 31.48
N PHE A 145 -12.85 -44.87 30.42
CA PHE A 145 -12.72 -44.37 29.06
C PHE A 145 -13.46 -43.04 28.82
N GLU A 146 -14.68 -42.92 29.35
CA GLU A 146 -15.50 -41.71 29.25
C GLU A 146 -14.81 -40.50 29.92
N LEU A 147 -14.25 -40.69 31.13
CA LEU A 147 -13.50 -39.68 31.83
C LEU A 147 -12.20 -39.31 31.06
N ALA A 148 -11.49 -40.33 30.51
CA ALA A 148 -10.28 -40.09 29.70
C ALA A 148 -10.58 -39.24 28.44
N GLN A 149 -11.69 -39.51 27.76
CA GLN A 149 -12.13 -38.70 26.61
C GLN A 149 -12.45 -37.25 27.00
N ALA A 150 -13.14 -37.02 28.12
CA ALA A 150 -13.42 -35.68 28.60
C ALA A 150 -12.11 -34.90 28.93
N ARG A 151 -11.13 -35.56 29.55
CA ARG A 151 -9.81 -34.99 29.85
C ARG A 151 -9.01 -34.63 28.59
N LEU A 152 -9.14 -35.45 27.52
CA LEU A 152 -8.51 -35.14 26.22
C LEU A 152 -9.08 -33.84 25.63
N LEU A 153 -10.41 -33.66 25.67
CA LEU A 153 -11.07 -32.45 25.19
C LEU A 153 -10.70 -31.21 26.02
N ASP A 154 -10.63 -31.35 27.35
CA ASP A 154 -10.15 -30.30 28.25
C ASP A 154 -8.71 -29.89 27.93
N GLY A 155 -7.81 -30.86 27.72
CA GLY A 155 -6.43 -30.62 27.35
C GLY A 155 -6.29 -29.93 25.99
N ALA A 156 -7.09 -30.35 24.99
CA ALA A 156 -7.13 -29.73 23.66
C ALA A 156 -7.59 -28.26 23.73
N ASN A 157 -8.63 -27.98 24.55
CA ASN A 157 -9.10 -26.61 24.73
C ASN A 157 -8.06 -25.73 25.44
N ARG A 158 -7.33 -26.23 26.43
CA ARG A 158 -6.20 -25.50 27.07
C ARG A 158 -5.10 -25.18 26.08
N ALA A 159 -4.76 -26.12 25.20
CA ALA A 159 -3.79 -25.87 24.14
C ALA A 159 -4.26 -24.74 23.20
N SER A 160 -5.53 -24.78 22.79
CA SER A 160 -6.14 -23.73 21.94
C SER A 160 -6.16 -22.37 22.64
N LEU A 161 -6.42 -22.31 23.94
CA LEU A 161 -6.39 -21.08 24.73
C LEU A 161 -4.98 -20.48 24.81
N ASN A 162 -3.96 -21.33 25.03
CA ASN A 162 -2.56 -20.87 25.04
C ASN A 162 -2.14 -20.35 23.66
N ASP A 163 -2.59 -21.00 22.59
CA ASP A 163 -2.33 -20.55 21.21
C ASP A 163 -3.01 -19.20 20.92
N ALA A 164 -4.26 -19.02 21.35
CA ALA A 164 -4.96 -17.75 21.21
C ALA A 164 -4.27 -16.59 21.97
N ARG A 165 -3.73 -16.86 23.15
CA ARG A 165 -2.93 -15.87 23.92
C ARG A 165 -1.62 -15.52 23.23
N ARG A 166 -0.94 -16.49 22.63
CA ARG A 166 0.24 -16.25 21.79
C ARG A 166 -0.14 -15.37 20.58
N GLN A 167 -1.22 -15.71 19.87
CA GLN A 167 -1.72 -14.95 18.74
C GLN A 167 -2.09 -13.50 19.11
N GLU A 168 -2.69 -13.28 20.29
CA GLU A 168 -2.97 -11.93 20.77
C GLU A 168 -1.68 -11.11 20.95
N ALA A 169 -0.67 -11.68 21.58
CA ALA A 169 0.62 -11.01 21.78
C ALA A 169 1.30 -10.69 20.44
N GLU A 170 1.31 -11.64 19.50
CA GLU A 170 1.86 -11.44 18.15
C GLU A 170 1.08 -10.39 17.36
N ALA A 171 -0.25 -10.41 17.41
CA ALA A 171 -1.11 -9.43 16.73
C ALA A 171 -0.89 -8.02 17.29
N ARG A 172 -0.64 -7.89 18.60
CA ARG A 172 -0.33 -6.60 19.23
C ARG A 172 1.00 -6.02 18.73
N VAL A 173 2.04 -6.87 18.61
CA VAL A 173 3.33 -6.47 18.04
C VAL A 173 3.17 -6.08 16.56
N SER A 174 2.44 -6.88 15.79
CA SER A 174 2.21 -6.63 14.36
C SER A 174 1.40 -5.36 14.12
N LEU A 175 0.42 -5.05 14.99
CA LEU A 175 -0.33 -3.79 14.92
C LEU A 175 0.58 -2.60 15.23
N ALA A 176 1.44 -2.68 16.24
CA ALA A 176 2.40 -1.62 16.54
C ALA A 176 3.33 -1.37 15.36
N ALA A 177 3.86 -2.43 14.74
CA ALA A 177 4.70 -2.33 13.54
C ALA A 177 3.96 -1.68 12.37
N ALA A 178 2.69 -2.08 12.10
CA ALA A 178 1.87 -1.48 11.04
C ALA A 178 1.60 0.02 11.27
N LEU A 179 1.57 0.46 12.53
CA LEU A 179 1.44 1.86 12.91
C LEU A 179 2.79 2.63 12.82
N GLY A 180 3.92 1.94 12.64
CA GLY A 180 5.25 2.54 12.72
C GLY A 180 5.68 2.88 14.14
N LEU A 181 5.13 2.16 15.15
CA LEU A 181 5.37 2.39 16.57
C LEU A 181 6.02 1.18 17.25
N THR A 182 6.59 1.38 18.42
CA THR A 182 7.00 0.27 19.30
C THR A 182 5.78 -0.32 20.00
N VAL A 183 5.85 -1.60 20.39
CA VAL A 183 4.75 -2.27 21.10
C VAL A 183 4.36 -1.56 22.40
N HIS A 184 5.33 -1.00 23.11
CA HIS A 184 5.11 -0.24 24.35
C HIS A 184 4.26 1.03 24.16
N ALA A 185 4.22 1.57 22.94
CA ALA A 185 3.32 2.71 22.64
C ALA A 185 1.83 2.34 22.70
N LEU A 186 1.51 1.04 22.68
CA LEU A 186 0.15 0.54 22.82
C LEU A 186 -0.20 0.13 24.28
N ASP A 187 0.74 0.22 25.22
CA ASP A 187 0.48 -0.16 26.62
C ASP A 187 -0.50 0.82 27.27
N GLY A 188 -1.50 0.27 27.95
CA GLY A 188 -2.56 1.05 28.58
C GLY A 188 -3.59 1.66 27.63
N ILE A 189 -3.46 1.46 26.29
CA ILE A 189 -4.44 1.96 25.33
C ILE A 189 -5.55 0.92 25.16
N SER A 190 -6.78 1.34 25.45
CA SER A 190 -7.98 0.56 25.14
C SER A 190 -8.36 0.76 23.69
N LEU A 191 -8.33 -0.32 22.91
CA LEU A 191 -8.74 -0.32 21.49
C LEU A 191 -10.22 -0.69 21.38
N ALA A 192 -11.00 0.17 20.73
CA ALA A 192 -12.41 -0.09 20.43
C ALA A 192 -12.54 -0.89 19.12
N PHE A 193 -13.22 -2.03 19.20
CA PHE A 193 -13.42 -2.94 18.07
C PHE A 193 -14.87 -2.95 17.53
N ASP A 194 -15.72 -2.03 17.98
CA ASP A 194 -17.16 -1.97 17.63
C ASP A 194 -17.39 -1.92 16.10
N ALA A 195 -16.43 -1.39 15.36
CA ALA A 195 -16.50 -1.34 13.91
C ALA A 195 -16.55 -2.73 13.26
N PHE A 196 -15.93 -3.75 13.87
CA PHE A 196 -15.93 -5.14 13.38
C PHE A 196 -17.20 -5.93 13.79
N GLU A 197 -17.99 -5.39 14.70
CA GLU A 197 -19.23 -6.00 15.16
C GLU A 197 -20.47 -5.48 14.42
N ARG A 198 -20.31 -4.41 13.63
CA ARG A 198 -21.41 -3.83 12.85
C ARG A 198 -21.89 -4.79 11.76
N PRO A 199 -23.18 -4.71 11.39
CA PRO A 199 -23.71 -5.45 10.26
C PRO A 199 -22.89 -5.21 8.99
N ALA A 200 -22.78 -6.24 8.15
CA ALA A 200 -22.10 -6.16 6.87
C ALA A 200 -22.81 -5.12 5.97
N PRO A 201 -22.09 -4.14 5.40
CA PRO A 201 -22.68 -3.19 4.47
C PRO A 201 -23.17 -3.90 3.19
N ALA A 202 -24.14 -3.30 2.51
CA ALA A 202 -24.61 -3.79 1.22
C ALA A 202 -23.48 -3.69 0.17
N LEU A 203 -23.55 -4.57 -0.83
CA LEU A 203 -22.63 -4.50 -1.98
C LEU A 203 -22.83 -3.19 -2.75
N PRO A 204 -21.75 -2.56 -3.20
CA PRO A 204 -21.83 -1.37 -4.02
C PRO A 204 -22.44 -1.66 -5.40
N ASP A 205 -23.15 -0.69 -5.95
CA ASP A 205 -23.78 -0.76 -7.27
C ASP A 205 -22.74 -0.88 -8.40
N ALA A 206 -23.18 -1.31 -9.59
CA ALA A 206 -22.33 -1.49 -10.76
C ALA A 206 -21.61 -0.20 -11.19
N ASP A 207 -22.25 0.95 -11.04
CA ASP A 207 -21.67 2.26 -11.39
C ASP A 207 -20.54 2.64 -10.42
N VAL A 208 -20.70 2.36 -9.13
CA VAL A 208 -19.65 2.57 -8.11
C VAL A 208 -18.43 1.70 -8.42
N ARG A 209 -18.65 0.46 -8.85
CA ARG A 209 -17.57 -0.44 -9.29
C ARG A 209 -16.81 0.10 -10.51
N ARG A 210 -17.53 0.60 -11.50
CA ARG A 210 -16.91 1.23 -12.69
C ARG A 210 -16.09 2.45 -12.31
N GLN A 211 -16.62 3.33 -11.46
CA GLN A 211 -15.91 4.52 -10.99
C GLN A 211 -14.67 4.16 -10.18
N ALA A 212 -14.75 3.12 -9.32
CA ALA A 212 -13.61 2.65 -8.56
C ALA A 212 -12.45 2.25 -9.49
N LEU A 213 -12.72 1.43 -10.52
CA LEU A 213 -11.69 1.00 -11.47
C LEU A 213 -11.04 2.18 -12.22
N LEU A 214 -11.83 3.22 -12.55
CA LEU A 214 -11.32 4.42 -13.24
C LEU A 214 -10.47 5.32 -12.33
N ASN A 215 -10.71 5.28 -11.03
CA ASN A 215 -10.08 6.17 -10.05
C ASN A 215 -8.97 5.49 -9.21
N ARG A 216 -8.67 4.21 -9.46
CA ARG A 216 -7.60 3.51 -8.75
C ARG A 216 -6.25 4.16 -8.99
N ALA A 217 -5.56 4.45 -7.90
CA ALA A 217 -4.28 5.14 -7.95
C ALA A 217 -3.20 4.33 -8.68
N ASP A 218 -3.20 3.00 -8.57
CA ASP A 218 -2.26 2.11 -9.26
C ASP A 218 -2.49 2.07 -10.77
N VAL A 219 -3.75 2.07 -11.22
CA VAL A 219 -4.14 2.11 -12.65
C VAL A 219 -3.74 3.46 -13.25
N LEU A 220 -4.08 4.56 -12.57
CA LEU A 220 -3.69 5.91 -12.99
C LEU A 220 -2.17 6.10 -13.00
N ALA A 221 -1.45 5.56 -12.02
CA ALA A 221 0.01 5.61 -11.99
C ALA A 221 0.64 4.85 -13.17
N ALA A 222 0.07 3.72 -13.57
CA ALA A 222 0.53 2.96 -14.74
C ALA A 222 0.24 3.72 -16.05
N LEU A 223 -0.90 4.42 -16.16
CA LEU A 223 -1.21 5.30 -17.28
C LEU A 223 -0.19 6.45 -17.38
N GLU A 224 0.12 7.11 -16.26
CA GLU A 224 1.11 8.18 -16.23
C GLU A 224 2.51 7.69 -16.63
N ARG A 225 2.90 6.46 -16.27
CA ARG A 225 4.15 5.84 -16.76
C ARG A 225 4.15 5.62 -18.26
N TYR A 226 3.02 5.22 -18.83
CA TYR A 226 2.87 5.09 -20.28
C TYR A 226 3.03 6.45 -20.96
N GLU A 227 2.39 7.51 -20.48
CA GLU A 227 2.50 8.85 -21.02
C GLU A 227 3.93 9.41 -20.86
N ALA A 228 4.61 9.09 -19.77
CA ALA A 228 6.03 9.41 -19.61
C ALA A 228 6.89 8.74 -20.70
N SER A 229 6.68 7.44 -20.97
CA SER A 229 7.40 6.70 -22.00
C SER A 229 7.12 7.24 -23.40
N GLN A 230 5.90 7.66 -23.68
CA GLN A 230 5.49 8.34 -24.91
C GLN A 230 6.27 9.67 -25.09
N SER A 231 6.40 10.44 -24.02
CA SER A 231 7.15 11.69 -24.03
C SER A 231 8.65 11.47 -24.21
N VAL A 232 9.20 10.40 -23.64
CA VAL A 232 10.59 9.96 -23.85
C VAL A 232 10.81 9.58 -25.32
N LEU A 233 9.91 8.83 -25.94
CA LEU A 233 10.02 8.50 -27.36
C LEU A 233 10.03 9.74 -28.23
N ARG A 234 9.14 10.71 -27.95
CA ARG A 234 9.14 12.01 -28.67
C ARG A 234 10.45 12.76 -28.47
N LEU A 235 11.05 12.69 -27.29
CA LEU A 235 12.35 13.27 -27.00
C LEU A 235 13.45 12.61 -27.84
N GLU A 236 13.49 11.27 -27.93
CA GLU A 236 14.50 10.57 -28.73
C GLU A 236 14.34 10.83 -30.24
N ILE A 237 13.11 10.97 -30.72
CA ILE A 237 12.85 11.44 -32.10
C ILE A 237 13.35 12.87 -32.29
N ALA A 238 13.10 13.76 -31.33
CA ALA A 238 13.58 15.15 -31.41
C ALA A 238 15.11 15.26 -31.37
N ARG A 239 15.82 14.31 -30.76
CA ARG A 239 17.29 14.24 -30.74
C ARG A 239 17.94 13.97 -32.09
N GLN A 240 17.16 13.63 -33.11
CA GLN A 240 17.64 13.58 -34.51
C GLN A 240 17.99 14.98 -35.09
N TYR A 241 17.48 16.04 -34.46
CA TYR A 241 17.76 17.41 -34.88
C TYR A 241 18.89 18.01 -34.05
N PRO A 242 19.81 18.78 -34.63
CA PRO A 242 20.91 19.40 -33.90
C PRO A 242 20.40 20.48 -32.94
N ASP A 243 21.11 20.65 -31.82
CA ASP A 243 21.01 21.86 -31.02
C ASP A 243 21.90 22.94 -31.64
N ILE A 244 21.54 24.20 -31.43
CA ILE A 244 22.27 25.35 -31.96
C ILE A 244 23.13 25.92 -30.82
N HIS A 245 24.41 26.05 -31.08
CA HIS A 245 25.39 26.74 -30.25
C HIS A 245 25.63 28.14 -30.77
N LEU A 246 25.42 29.14 -29.92
CA LEU A 246 25.68 30.55 -30.26
C LEU A 246 26.80 31.04 -29.37
N GLY A 247 27.94 31.38 -30.00
CA GLY A 247 29.17 31.69 -29.31
C GLY A 247 29.68 33.10 -29.62
N PRO A 248 29.28 34.16 -28.89
CA PRO A 248 29.96 35.43 -28.98
C PRO A 248 31.39 35.31 -28.39
N GLY A 249 32.38 35.73 -29.17
CA GLY A 249 33.79 35.66 -28.82
C GLY A 249 34.47 37.00 -28.87
N TYR A 250 35.45 37.16 -28.00
CA TYR A 250 36.37 38.28 -27.99
C TYR A 250 37.78 37.75 -27.98
N GLN A 251 38.61 38.27 -28.86
CA GLN A 251 40.03 37.92 -28.96
C GLN A 251 40.90 39.18 -29.14
N MET A 252 41.86 39.34 -28.28
CA MET A 252 42.95 40.22 -28.48
C MET A 252 44.11 39.42 -29.10
N ASP A 253 44.47 39.70 -30.29
CA ASP A 253 45.49 38.98 -31.04
C ASP A 253 46.57 40.02 -31.53
N GLN A 254 47.71 40.06 -30.83
CA GLN A 254 48.81 40.91 -31.18
C GLN A 254 48.36 42.35 -31.39
N ASP A 255 47.75 43.00 -30.41
CA ASP A 255 47.23 44.39 -30.45
C ASP A 255 45.92 44.56 -31.28
N ASN A 256 45.46 43.56 -32.01
CA ASN A 256 44.20 43.63 -32.73
C ASN A 256 43.05 43.09 -31.89
N LEU A 257 42.00 43.89 -31.72
CA LEU A 257 40.76 43.48 -31.05
C LEU A 257 39.82 42.91 -32.11
N LYS A 258 39.46 41.58 -31.89
CA LYS A 258 38.56 40.83 -32.77
C LYS A 258 37.32 40.41 -32.02
N TRP A 259 36.16 40.65 -32.65
CA TRP A 259 34.90 40.12 -32.18
C TRP A 259 34.46 39.04 -33.15
N SER A 260 33.99 37.90 -32.62
CA SER A 260 33.42 36.81 -33.39
C SER A 260 32.03 36.48 -32.89
N LEU A 261 31.21 35.91 -33.74
CA LEU A 261 29.96 35.29 -33.41
C LEU A 261 29.96 33.92 -34.07
N ASP A 262 30.22 32.90 -33.27
CA ASP A 262 30.28 31.53 -33.73
C ASP A 262 28.89 30.91 -33.69
N LEU A 263 28.50 30.28 -34.80
CA LEU A 263 27.27 29.48 -34.90
C LEU A 263 27.67 28.04 -35.16
N GLY A 264 27.39 27.16 -34.18
CA GLY A 264 27.76 25.76 -34.21
C GLY A 264 26.55 24.82 -34.06
N GLY A 265 26.74 23.58 -34.44
CA GLY A 265 25.78 22.52 -34.24
C GLY A 265 26.32 21.16 -34.66
N ILE A 266 25.96 20.11 -33.99
CA ILE A 266 26.37 18.74 -34.33
C ILE A 266 25.39 18.18 -35.37
N LEU A 267 25.83 17.99 -36.60
CA LEU A 267 25.03 17.43 -37.68
C LEU A 267 24.95 15.89 -37.53
N PRO A 268 23.76 15.29 -37.40
CA PRO A 268 23.58 13.85 -37.24
C PRO A 268 23.67 13.10 -38.58
N VAL A 269 24.82 13.18 -39.24
CA VAL A 269 25.04 12.59 -40.57
C VAL A 269 25.18 11.06 -40.47
N PHE A 270 25.97 10.57 -39.52
CA PHE A 270 26.26 9.16 -39.33
C PHE A 270 25.33 8.47 -38.34
N ASN A 271 24.96 9.14 -37.27
CA ASN A 271 24.07 8.62 -36.24
C ASN A 271 22.78 9.45 -36.16
N ARG A 272 21.69 8.90 -36.64
CA ARG A 272 20.35 9.49 -36.60
C ARG A 272 19.52 9.02 -35.39
N ASN A 273 20.17 8.69 -34.30
CA ASN A 273 19.55 8.27 -33.05
C ASN A 273 18.64 7.02 -33.17
N ARG A 274 18.80 6.19 -34.22
CA ARG A 274 17.91 5.06 -34.52
C ARG A 274 17.87 4.02 -33.39
N GLY A 275 19.01 3.75 -32.75
CA GLY A 275 19.10 2.79 -31.64
C GLY A 275 18.30 3.24 -30.42
N ALA A 276 18.46 4.50 -30.00
CA ALA A 276 17.72 5.05 -28.85
C ALA A 276 16.22 5.20 -29.15
N ILE A 277 15.84 5.48 -30.41
CA ILE A 277 14.43 5.48 -30.84
C ILE A 277 13.83 4.08 -30.72
N ALA A 278 14.52 3.05 -31.25
CA ALA A 278 14.04 1.67 -31.16
C ALA A 278 13.93 1.20 -29.70
N GLU A 279 14.89 1.57 -28.85
CA GLU A 279 14.82 1.32 -27.42
C GLU A 279 13.61 2.01 -26.76
N ALA A 280 13.37 3.29 -27.07
CA ALA A 280 12.24 4.04 -26.54
C ALA A 280 10.89 3.51 -27.04
N GLU A 281 10.81 3.00 -28.28
CA GLU A 281 9.64 2.30 -28.82
C GLU A 281 9.35 1.01 -28.05
N ALA A 282 10.38 0.20 -27.78
CA ALA A 282 10.26 -1.01 -27.00
C ALA A 282 9.81 -0.72 -25.56
N ARG A 283 10.41 0.29 -24.90
CA ARG A 283 9.99 0.72 -23.55
C ARG A 283 8.57 1.26 -23.51
N ARG A 284 8.11 1.94 -24.55
CA ARG A 284 6.71 2.36 -24.66
C ARG A 284 5.78 1.16 -24.80
N ALA A 285 6.15 0.16 -25.60
CA ALA A 285 5.38 -1.07 -25.73
C ALA A 285 5.31 -1.85 -24.41
N GLU A 286 6.43 -1.92 -23.67
CA GLU A 286 6.49 -2.49 -22.32
C GLU A 286 5.56 -1.74 -21.34
N ALA A 287 5.58 -0.41 -21.35
CA ALA A 287 4.72 0.41 -20.49
C ALA A 287 3.23 0.23 -20.82
N ALA A 288 2.87 0.08 -22.11
CA ALA A 288 1.51 -0.23 -22.55
C ALA A 288 1.05 -1.61 -22.08
N ALA A 289 1.89 -2.63 -22.22
CA ALA A 289 1.61 -3.98 -21.72
C ALA A 289 1.47 -4.00 -20.19
N SER A 290 2.33 -3.26 -19.48
CA SER A 290 2.26 -3.09 -18.02
C SER A 290 0.95 -2.42 -17.58
N PHE A 291 0.52 -1.36 -18.27
CA PHE A 291 -0.78 -0.71 -18.01
C PHE A 291 -1.94 -1.70 -18.17
N THR A 292 -1.98 -2.45 -19.29
CA THR A 292 -3.00 -3.47 -19.54
C THR A 292 -3.00 -4.55 -18.46
N SER A 293 -1.81 -5.00 -18.02
CA SER A 293 -1.69 -5.98 -16.94
C SER A 293 -2.22 -5.46 -15.61
N VAL A 294 -1.90 -4.21 -15.24
CA VAL A 294 -2.41 -3.58 -14.01
C VAL A 294 -3.92 -3.44 -14.06
N GLN A 295 -4.46 -3.01 -15.21
CA GLN A 295 -5.91 -2.88 -15.41
C GLN A 295 -6.63 -4.24 -15.28
N SER A 296 -6.10 -5.30 -15.91
CA SER A 296 -6.67 -6.65 -15.82
C SER A 296 -6.66 -7.18 -14.39
N LYS A 297 -5.54 -6.98 -13.65
CA LYS A 297 -5.45 -7.35 -12.23
C LYS A 297 -6.44 -6.56 -11.37
N ALA A 298 -6.64 -5.27 -11.66
CA ALA A 298 -7.60 -4.46 -10.94
C ALA A 298 -9.04 -5.00 -11.11
N ILE A 299 -9.43 -5.40 -12.31
CA ILE A 299 -10.74 -6.00 -12.60
C ILE A 299 -10.86 -7.34 -11.85
N GLU A 300 -9.87 -8.22 -11.96
CA GLU A 300 -9.83 -9.51 -11.27
C GLU A 300 -9.97 -9.33 -9.74
N GLN A 301 -9.25 -8.38 -9.16
CA GLN A 301 -9.31 -8.09 -7.72
C GLN A 301 -10.70 -7.63 -7.29
N VAL A 302 -11.36 -6.76 -8.06
CA VAL A 302 -12.71 -6.28 -7.73
C VAL A 302 -13.71 -7.43 -7.83
N ASP A 303 -13.70 -8.20 -8.91
CA ASP A 303 -14.65 -9.30 -9.11
C ASP A 303 -14.43 -10.41 -8.07
N GLY A 304 -13.17 -10.78 -7.79
CA GLY A 304 -12.81 -11.75 -6.78
C GLY A 304 -13.19 -11.29 -5.36
N ALA A 305 -13.00 -10.01 -5.05
CA ALA A 305 -13.38 -9.45 -3.75
C ALA A 305 -14.90 -9.42 -3.56
N ILE A 306 -15.68 -9.11 -4.61
CA ILE A 306 -17.16 -9.17 -4.57
C ILE A 306 -17.64 -10.60 -4.31
N ALA A 307 -17.09 -11.57 -5.05
CA ALA A 307 -17.46 -12.97 -4.88
C ALA A 307 -17.14 -13.47 -3.47
N ALA A 308 -15.93 -13.16 -2.96
CA ALA A 308 -15.50 -13.53 -1.62
C ALA A 308 -16.37 -12.88 -0.54
N TYR A 309 -16.73 -11.59 -0.69
CA TYR A 309 -17.59 -10.90 0.26
C TYR A 309 -19.00 -11.47 0.29
N THR A 310 -19.60 -11.75 -0.87
CA THR A 310 -20.91 -12.38 -0.99
C THR A 310 -20.93 -13.73 -0.30
N ALA A 311 -19.95 -14.59 -0.56
CA ALA A 311 -19.85 -15.92 0.08
C ALA A 311 -19.63 -15.82 1.60
N ALA A 312 -18.76 -14.90 2.04
CA ALA A 312 -18.46 -14.74 3.46
C ALA A 312 -19.65 -14.19 4.26
N THR A 313 -20.44 -13.27 3.69
CA THR A 313 -21.65 -12.74 4.33
C THR A 313 -22.76 -13.79 4.40
N ALA A 314 -22.92 -14.63 3.37
CA ALA A 314 -23.85 -15.77 3.41
C ALA A 314 -23.45 -16.79 4.50
N THR A 315 -22.16 -17.10 4.62
CA THR A 315 -21.64 -17.97 5.66
C THR A 315 -21.89 -17.40 7.07
N LEU A 316 -21.68 -16.10 7.25
CA LEU A 316 -21.94 -15.42 8.52
C LEU A 316 -23.43 -15.50 8.89
N ALA A 317 -24.33 -15.24 7.93
CA ALA A 317 -25.78 -15.35 8.16
C ALA A 317 -26.20 -16.76 8.57
N SER A 318 -25.64 -17.80 7.95
CA SER A 318 -25.88 -19.19 8.33
C SER A 318 -25.35 -19.51 9.73
N SER A 319 -24.18 -18.97 10.10
CA SER A 319 -23.61 -19.16 11.43
C SER A 319 -24.40 -18.43 12.52
N ASP A 320 -24.93 -17.23 12.22
CA ASP A 320 -25.81 -16.47 13.13
C ASP A 320 -27.13 -17.26 13.40
N ALA A 321 -27.72 -17.84 12.34
CA ALA A 321 -28.90 -18.69 12.48
C ALA A 321 -28.62 -19.93 13.35
N LEU A 322 -27.48 -20.61 13.12
CA LEU A 322 -27.08 -21.77 13.93
C LEU A 322 -26.91 -21.42 15.42
N VAL A 323 -26.25 -20.29 15.72
CA VAL A 323 -26.10 -19.82 17.11
C VAL A 323 -27.46 -19.54 17.74
N ALA A 324 -28.37 -18.87 17.03
CA ALA A 324 -29.73 -18.61 17.52
C ALA A 324 -30.50 -19.92 17.85
N ASP A 325 -30.33 -20.97 17.02
CA ASP A 325 -30.91 -22.28 17.27
C ASP A 325 -30.29 -22.95 18.50
N ARG A 326 -28.95 -22.91 18.64
CA ARG A 326 -28.25 -23.47 19.80
C ARG A 326 -28.59 -22.74 21.11
N GLU A 327 -28.77 -21.42 21.07
CA GLU A 327 -29.23 -20.63 22.21
C GLU A 327 -30.67 -21.03 22.65
N ARG A 328 -31.57 -21.32 21.67
CA ARG A 328 -32.93 -21.83 21.99
C ARG A 328 -32.85 -23.18 22.65
N MET A 329 -32.03 -24.11 22.14
CA MET A 329 -31.81 -25.43 22.75
C MET A 329 -31.25 -25.32 24.16
N GLN A 330 -30.25 -24.46 24.38
CA GLN A 330 -29.63 -24.26 25.68
C GLN A 330 -30.63 -23.68 26.69
N ARG A 331 -31.50 -22.73 26.31
CA ARG A 331 -32.55 -22.20 27.16
C ARG A 331 -33.56 -23.31 27.53
N SER A 332 -33.99 -24.14 26.58
CA SER A 332 -34.87 -25.27 26.83
C SER A 332 -34.24 -26.31 27.81
N ALA A 333 -32.98 -26.66 27.55
CA ALA A 333 -32.23 -27.57 28.41
C ALA A 333 -32.01 -27.01 29.83
N ALA A 334 -31.79 -25.73 29.99
CA ALA A 334 -31.68 -25.07 31.27
C ALA A 334 -33.00 -25.16 32.08
N ALA A 335 -34.16 -25.02 31.41
CA ALA A 335 -35.48 -25.18 32.02
C ALA A 335 -35.73 -26.65 32.42
N GLN A 336 -35.39 -27.62 31.56
CA GLN A 336 -35.50 -29.05 31.85
C GLN A 336 -34.60 -29.47 33.03
N PHE A 337 -33.38 -28.92 33.09
CA PHE A 337 -32.50 -29.14 34.25
C PHE A 337 -33.08 -28.57 35.53
N ALA A 338 -33.67 -27.39 35.50
CA ALA A 338 -34.34 -26.81 36.67
C ALA A 338 -35.55 -27.60 37.12
N ALA A 339 -36.25 -28.27 36.18
CA ALA A 339 -37.35 -29.22 36.48
C ALA A 339 -36.86 -30.62 36.94
N GLY A 340 -35.54 -30.88 36.87
CA GLY A 340 -34.97 -32.20 37.24
C GLY A 340 -35.11 -33.28 36.15
N GLU A 341 -35.48 -32.87 34.92
CA GLU A 341 -35.71 -33.79 33.79
C GLU A 341 -34.42 -34.26 33.12
N ILE A 342 -33.36 -33.43 33.15
CA ILE A 342 -32.04 -33.77 32.60
C ILE A 342 -30.94 -33.61 33.65
N SER A 343 -29.83 -34.29 33.44
CA SER A 343 -28.67 -34.24 34.34
C SER A 343 -27.81 -32.99 34.07
N ARG A 344 -26.97 -32.59 35.04
CA ARG A 344 -26.00 -31.49 34.87
C ARG A 344 -24.96 -31.79 33.77
N VAL A 345 -24.64 -33.08 33.54
CA VAL A 345 -23.74 -33.52 32.48
C VAL A 345 -24.36 -33.23 31.10
N GLU A 346 -25.66 -33.56 30.93
CA GLU A 346 -26.38 -33.29 29.67
C GLU A 346 -26.49 -31.78 29.40
N LEU A 347 -26.79 -30.97 30.39
CA LEU A 347 -26.82 -29.53 30.26
C LEU A 347 -25.40 -28.97 29.86
N ALA A 348 -24.34 -29.46 30.53
CA ALA A 348 -22.97 -29.06 30.19
C ALA A 348 -22.57 -29.44 28.76
N ALA A 349 -23.01 -30.60 28.26
CA ALA A 349 -22.79 -30.99 26.87
C ALA A 349 -23.47 -30.03 25.87
N ILE A 350 -24.70 -29.57 26.16
CA ILE A 350 -25.43 -28.60 25.34
C ILE A 350 -24.74 -27.22 25.39
N GLU A 351 -24.29 -26.80 26.58
CA GLU A 351 -23.51 -25.56 26.74
C GLU A 351 -22.21 -25.58 25.88
N LEU A 352 -21.50 -26.72 25.80
CA LEU A 352 -20.32 -26.90 24.95
C LEU A 352 -20.65 -26.84 23.46
N THR A 353 -21.81 -27.39 23.02
CA THR A 353 -22.24 -27.30 21.62
C THR A 353 -22.55 -25.86 21.22
N LEU A 354 -23.16 -25.06 22.12
CA LEU A 354 -23.38 -23.63 21.89
C LEU A 354 -22.05 -22.88 21.78
N ALA A 355 -21.11 -23.12 22.69
CA ALA A 355 -19.81 -22.49 22.69
C ALA A 355 -19.00 -22.81 21.39
N GLY A 356 -19.14 -24.05 20.88
CA GLY A 356 -18.60 -24.42 19.55
C GLY A 356 -19.21 -23.60 18.41
N ALA A 357 -20.54 -23.44 18.40
CA ALA A 357 -21.23 -22.63 17.39
C ALA A 357 -20.86 -21.14 17.48
N GLU A 358 -20.66 -20.59 18.68
CA GLU A 358 -20.18 -19.21 18.89
C GLU A 358 -18.76 -19.02 18.33
N THR A 359 -17.88 -20.03 18.44
CA THR A 359 -16.53 -19.99 17.84
C THR A 359 -16.60 -19.99 16.32
N GLU A 360 -17.46 -20.84 15.72
CA GLU A 360 -17.65 -20.83 14.26
C GLU A 360 -18.26 -19.52 13.76
N ARG A 361 -19.18 -18.90 14.50
CA ARG A 361 -19.70 -17.57 14.20
C ARG A 361 -18.60 -16.50 14.25
N LEU A 362 -17.71 -16.54 15.24
CA LEU A 362 -16.57 -15.63 15.30
C LEU A 362 -15.68 -15.77 14.07
N ASN A 363 -15.35 -17.01 13.70
CA ASN A 363 -14.54 -17.30 12.51
C ASN A 363 -15.22 -16.80 11.22
N ALA A 364 -16.53 -17.02 11.08
CA ALA A 364 -17.31 -16.51 9.94
C ALA A 364 -17.31 -14.96 9.89
N ARG A 365 -17.46 -14.31 11.06
CA ARG A 365 -17.38 -12.83 11.15
C ARG A 365 -16.01 -12.30 10.76
N ILE A 366 -14.94 -12.92 11.22
CA ILE A 366 -13.57 -12.56 10.84
C ILE A 366 -13.38 -12.66 9.32
N ARG A 367 -13.83 -13.76 8.70
CA ARG A 367 -13.78 -13.96 7.25
C ARG A 367 -14.59 -12.88 6.50
N ALA A 368 -15.78 -12.53 6.98
CA ALA A 368 -16.60 -11.48 6.39
C ALA A 368 -15.92 -10.11 6.49
N GLN A 369 -15.29 -9.79 7.62
CA GLN A 369 -14.53 -8.55 7.82
C GLN A 369 -13.23 -8.51 6.98
N GLN A 370 -12.57 -9.65 6.78
CA GLN A 370 -11.42 -9.75 5.86
C GLN A 370 -11.86 -9.54 4.41
N ALA A 371 -12.97 -10.16 4.00
CA ALA A 371 -13.52 -9.99 2.65
C ALA A 371 -13.96 -8.54 2.40
N LEU A 372 -14.59 -7.88 3.38
CA LEU A 372 -14.92 -6.45 3.32
C LEU A 372 -13.66 -5.60 3.14
N GLY A 373 -12.60 -5.86 3.92
CA GLY A 373 -11.34 -5.15 3.79
C GLY A 373 -10.72 -5.29 2.40
N ARG A 374 -10.74 -6.50 1.83
CA ARG A 374 -10.28 -6.75 0.45
C ARG A 374 -11.14 -6.03 -0.59
N LEU A 375 -12.45 -5.95 -0.38
CA LEU A 375 -13.35 -5.22 -1.27
C LEU A 375 -13.07 -3.70 -1.23
N GLU A 376 -12.91 -3.13 -0.03
CA GLU A 376 -12.51 -1.73 0.13
C GLU A 376 -11.18 -1.43 -0.55
N ASP A 377 -10.17 -2.31 -0.41
CA ASP A 377 -8.86 -2.16 -1.03
C ASP A 377 -8.92 -2.30 -2.55
N ALA A 378 -9.66 -3.29 -3.06
CA ALA A 378 -9.85 -3.48 -4.50
C ALA A 378 -10.54 -2.29 -5.18
N MET A 379 -11.45 -1.63 -4.46
CA MET A 379 -12.15 -0.43 -4.96
C MET A 379 -11.41 0.87 -4.65
N GLN A 380 -10.40 0.84 -3.79
CA GLN A 380 -9.73 2.02 -3.24
C GLN A 380 -10.72 3.09 -2.72
N SER A 381 -11.90 2.63 -2.27
CA SER A 381 -12.96 3.47 -1.71
C SER A 381 -13.42 2.85 -0.39
N PRO A 382 -13.24 3.51 0.76
CA PRO A 382 -13.66 2.97 2.04
C PRO A 382 -15.19 2.90 2.10
N ALA A 383 -15.74 1.73 2.40
CA ALA A 383 -17.19 1.53 2.53
C ALA A 383 -17.80 2.32 3.73
N VAL A 384 -16.97 2.84 4.63
CA VAL A 384 -17.38 3.46 5.91
C VAL A 384 -16.83 4.87 6.11
N PHE A 385 -15.92 5.39 5.25
CA PHE A 385 -15.27 6.68 5.43
C PHE A 385 -15.54 7.66 4.30
N ALA A 386 -15.65 8.94 4.67
CA ALA A 386 -15.78 10.03 3.71
C ALA A 386 -14.47 10.24 2.93
N ASP A 387 -14.58 10.53 1.65
CA ASP A 387 -13.50 10.67 0.66
C ASP A 387 -12.38 11.67 1.04
N TRP A 388 -12.64 12.62 1.93
CA TRP A 388 -11.71 13.70 2.26
C TRP A 388 -10.39 13.25 2.91
N VAL A 389 -10.36 12.06 3.53
CA VAL A 389 -9.13 11.52 4.17
C VAL A 389 -8.04 11.22 3.12
N PHE A 390 -8.46 10.98 1.87
CA PHE A 390 -7.59 10.55 0.79
C PHE A 390 -7.51 11.56 -0.38
N THR A 391 -8.44 12.51 -0.48
CA THR A 391 -8.54 13.42 -1.62
C THR A 391 -8.02 14.83 -1.38
N ASP A 392 -7.68 15.20 -0.13
CA ASP A 392 -7.14 16.53 0.17
C ASP A 392 -5.61 16.51 0.32
N PRO A 393 -4.85 16.77 -0.76
CA PRO A 393 -3.40 16.88 -0.71
C PRO A 393 -2.90 18.15 -0.01
N SER A 394 -3.80 19.08 0.35
CA SER A 394 -3.44 20.37 0.98
C SER A 394 -3.30 20.29 2.50
N ARG A 395 -3.74 19.22 3.14
CA ARG A 395 -3.52 18.98 4.56
C ARG A 395 -2.15 18.35 4.78
N THR A 396 -1.15 19.19 4.74
CA THR A 396 0.19 18.85 5.24
C THR A 396 0.04 18.38 6.70
N PRO A 397 0.54 17.21 7.08
CA PRO A 397 0.61 16.84 8.49
C PRO A 397 1.43 17.89 9.24
N PRO A 398 1.13 18.15 10.54
CA PRO A 398 1.87 19.13 11.31
C PRO A 398 3.36 18.79 11.23
N THR A 399 4.17 19.76 10.81
CA THR A 399 5.62 19.60 10.68
C THR A 399 6.17 19.06 12.00
N LYS A 400 6.85 17.90 11.95
CA LYS A 400 7.65 17.39 13.07
C LYS A 400 8.58 18.52 13.51
N LYS A 401 8.32 19.18 14.65
CA LYS A 401 9.34 19.97 15.32
C LYS A 401 10.41 18.97 15.80
N ARG A 402 11.60 19.11 15.24
CA ARG A 402 12.81 18.42 15.72
C ARG A 402 13.16 18.89 17.12
#